data_a72c09539d66d6f75b942da9949212d9
#
_entry.id   a72c09539d66d6f75b942da9949212d9
#
_cell.length_a   1.000
_cell.length_b   1.000
_cell.length_c   1.000
_cell.angle_alpha   90.00
_cell.angle_beta   90.00
_cell.angle_gamma   90.00
#
_symmetry.space_group_name_H-M   'P 1'
#
loop_
_entity.id
_entity.type
_entity.pdbx_description
1 polymer ?
#
loop_
_entity_poly.entity_id
_entity_poly.type
_entity_poly.pdbx_seq_one_letter_code
_entity_poly.pdbx_strand_id
1 'polypeptide(L)'
;MTTPAGATGTSAETPTTAPSAAGSVPALPRTGVGVDVHAFAPEGEERPLWLGGLHWPGERGLAGHSDADVAAHAAADALFSATGLGDLGSNFGTSAPEWAGASGASLLAEAARRVRAAGFEIGNVAVQVIGNRPRLGPRRAEAEAALGAAAGAQVTLTATTTDGLGLTGRGEGVAAVATALVVRVAPPA
;
A
#
# COMPACT_ATOMS: atom_id res chain seq x y z
N MET A 1 -80.46 32.64 -33.71
CA MET A 1 -79.52 33.42 -34.52
C MET A 1 -78.58 34.08 -33.55
N THR A 2 -77.38 33.57 -33.41
CA THR A 2 -76.18 34.29 -33.00
C THR A 2 -75.14 33.25 -32.55
N THR A 3 -74.12 33.15 -33.31
CA THR A 3 -72.93 32.32 -33.09
C THR A 3 -72.06 32.97 -32.05
N PRO A 4 -71.44 32.27 -31.10
CA PRO A 4 -70.31 32.81 -30.34
C PRO A 4 -68.98 32.27 -30.88
N ALA A 5 -68.01 33.16 -30.83
CA ALA A 5 -66.66 33.05 -31.32
C ALA A 5 -65.82 32.06 -30.53
N GLY A 6 -64.87 31.41 -31.21
CA GLY A 6 -63.89 30.50 -30.64
C GLY A 6 -62.83 31.25 -29.87
N ALA A 7 -62.46 30.69 -28.72
CA ALA A 7 -61.30 31.07 -27.93
C ALA A 7 -60.15 30.14 -28.27
N THR A 8 -59.10 30.68 -28.87
CA THR A 8 -57.78 30.01 -29.08
C THR A 8 -57.00 30.03 -27.78
N GLY A 9 -56.93 28.88 -27.12
CA GLY A 9 -56.04 28.69 -25.97
C GLY A 9 -54.57 28.50 -26.41
N THR A 10 -53.73 29.47 -26.10
CA THR A 10 -52.29 29.36 -26.28
C THR A 10 -51.70 28.60 -25.09
N SER A 11 -51.26 27.36 -25.34
CA SER A 11 -50.55 26.58 -24.32
C SER A 11 -49.14 27.13 -24.15
N ALA A 12 -48.85 27.72 -23.01
CA ALA A 12 -47.51 28.14 -22.62
C ALA A 12 -46.69 26.90 -22.26
N GLU A 13 -45.68 26.59 -23.07
CA GLU A 13 -44.70 25.60 -22.76
C GLU A 13 -43.79 26.11 -21.62
N THR A 14 -43.77 25.39 -20.50
CA THR A 14 -42.88 25.62 -19.39
C THR A 14 -41.47 25.14 -19.79
N PRO A 15 -40.41 25.97 -19.74
CA PRO A 15 -39.06 25.48 -20.04
C PRO A 15 -38.62 24.49 -18.96
N THR A 16 -38.43 23.22 -19.36
CA THR A 16 -37.79 22.21 -18.55
C THR A 16 -36.35 22.60 -18.36
N THR A 17 -35.99 23.10 -17.19
CA THR A 17 -34.61 23.34 -16.79
C THR A 17 -33.94 21.98 -16.62
N ALA A 18 -33.05 21.64 -17.51
CA ALA A 18 -32.19 20.47 -17.36
C ALA A 18 -31.41 20.57 -16.03
N PRO A 19 -31.26 19.49 -15.26
CA PRO A 19 -30.48 19.53 -14.03
C PRO A 19 -29.04 19.92 -14.37
N SER A 20 -28.60 20.99 -13.73
CA SER A 20 -27.20 21.43 -13.75
C SER A 20 -26.31 20.24 -13.38
N ALA A 21 -25.31 19.96 -14.19
CA ALA A 21 -24.29 18.95 -13.90
C ALA A 21 -23.70 19.28 -12.51
N ALA A 22 -24.10 18.52 -11.50
CA ALA A 22 -23.52 18.62 -10.17
C ALA A 22 -22.01 18.33 -10.36
N GLY A 23 -21.19 19.36 -10.13
CA GLY A 23 -19.74 19.23 -10.25
C GLY A 23 -19.28 18.04 -9.38
N SER A 24 -18.64 17.05 -10.00
CA SER A 24 -18.12 15.87 -9.29
C SER A 24 -17.13 16.36 -8.23
N VAL A 25 -17.46 16.16 -6.96
CA VAL A 25 -16.49 16.40 -5.87
C VAL A 25 -15.28 15.50 -6.14
N PRO A 26 -14.06 16.06 -6.20
CA PRO A 26 -12.87 15.26 -6.38
C PRO A 26 -12.80 14.17 -5.33
N ALA A 27 -12.47 12.94 -5.72
CA ALA A 27 -12.29 11.85 -4.78
C ALA A 27 -11.15 12.21 -3.80
N LEU A 28 -11.45 12.23 -2.51
CA LEU A 28 -10.44 12.50 -1.49
C LEU A 28 -9.39 11.38 -1.45
N PRO A 29 -8.10 11.73 -1.26
CA PRO A 29 -7.07 10.74 -1.01
C PRO A 29 -7.40 9.89 0.23
N ARG A 30 -6.98 8.63 0.21
CA ARG A 30 -7.10 7.72 1.34
C ARG A 30 -5.71 7.36 1.83
N THR A 31 -5.55 7.23 3.13
CA THR A 31 -4.30 6.78 3.76
C THR A 31 -4.50 5.44 4.42
N GLY A 32 -3.44 4.65 4.47
CA GLY A 32 -3.38 3.39 5.18
C GLY A 32 -2.09 3.28 5.98
N VAL A 33 -2.12 2.42 6.98
CA VAL A 33 -0.97 2.08 7.81
C VAL A 33 -0.75 0.58 7.75
N GLY A 34 0.52 0.18 7.64
CA GLY A 34 0.96 -1.21 7.76
C GLY A 34 2.08 -1.31 8.78
N VAL A 35 2.12 -2.41 9.50
CA VAL A 35 3.16 -2.71 10.50
C VAL A 35 3.55 -4.17 10.35
N ASP A 36 4.85 -4.43 10.28
CA ASP A 36 5.37 -5.79 10.31
C ASP A 36 6.56 -5.91 11.25
N VAL A 37 6.68 -7.06 11.90
CA VAL A 37 7.75 -7.33 12.89
C VAL A 37 8.19 -8.77 12.74
N HIS A 38 9.49 -8.97 12.52
CA HIS A 38 10.09 -10.29 12.48
C HIS A 38 11.27 -10.42 13.45
N ALA A 39 11.31 -11.52 14.17
CA ALA A 39 12.46 -11.87 14.98
C ALA A 39 13.65 -12.25 14.09
N PHE A 40 14.88 -12.07 14.57
CA PHE A 40 16.03 -12.68 13.91
C PHE A 40 15.93 -14.20 13.97
N ALA A 41 16.35 -14.88 12.91
CA ALA A 41 16.44 -16.32 12.86
C ALA A 41 17.28 -16.85 14.03
N PRO A 42 17.07 -18.07 14.55
CA PRO A 42 17.88 -18.66 15.60
C PRO A 42 19.39 -18.63 15.27
N GLU A 43 20.23 -18.58 16.31
CA GLU A 43 21.67 -18.67 16.11
C GLU A 43 22.05 -19.99 15.47
N GLY A 44 22.91 -19.94 14.44
CA GLY A 44 23.31 -21.11 13.68
C GLY A 44 22.37 -21.49 12.52
N GLU A 45 21.24 -20.82 12.37
CA GLU A 45 20.41 -20.95 11.17
C GLU A 45 20.96 -20.03 10.06
N GLU A 46 21.44 -20.63 8.98
CA GLU A 46 21.92 -19.88 7.80
C GLU A 46 20.73 -19.41 6.96
N ARG A 47 20.16 -18.27 7.32
CA ARG A 47 19.07 -17.63 6.60
C ARG A 47 19.55 -16.28 6.06
N PRO A 48 19.39 -16.00 4.74
CA PRO A 48 19.76 -14.70 4.19
C PRO A 48 18.85 -13.62 4.75
N LEU A 49 19.41 -12.42 5.02
CA LEU A 49 18.62 -11.25 5.37
C LEU A 49 18.13 -10.55 4.11
N TRP A 50 16.82 -10.43 4.00
CA TRP A 50 16.15 -9.55 3.03
C TRP A 50 15.51 -8.39 3.75
N LEU A 51 15.78 -7.16 3.27
CA LEU A 51 15.18 -5.94 3.83
C LEU A 51 15.16 -4.82 2.80
N GLY A 52 13.97 -4.26 2.58
CA GLY A 52 13.78 -3.21 1.58
C GLY A 52 13.96 -3.70 0.15
N GLY A 53 13.59 -4.95 -0.15
CA GLY A 53 13.77 -5.60 -1.44
C GLY A 53 15.20 -6.01 -1.76
N LEU A 54 16.13 -5.88 -0.80
CA LEU A 54 17.55 -6.14 -1.00
C LEU A 54 18.05 -7.29 -0.13
N HIS A 55 18.95 -8.09 -0.69
CA HIS A 55 19.75 -9.03 0.09
C HIS A 55 20.91 -8.29 0.82
N TRP A 56 21.13 -8.65 2.08
CA TRP A 56 22.17 -8.09 2.96
C TRP A 56 23.17 -9.18 3.37
N PRO A 57 24.23 -9.38 2.58
CA PRO A 57 25.23 -10.41 2.87
C PRO A 57 25.93 -10.17 4.21
N GLY A 58 26.11 -11.25 4.99
CA GLY A 58 26.78 -11.21 6.29
C GLY A 58 25.93 -10.69 7.45
N GLU A 59 24.70 -10.27 7.20
CA GLU A 59 23.74 -9.93 8.25
C GLU A 59 22.87 -11.13 8.59
N ARG A 60 22.43 -11.25 9.84
CA ARG A 60 21.54 -12.30 10.33
C ARG A 60 20.16 -12.16 9.73
N GLY A 61 19.61 -13.22 9.14
CA GLY A 61 18.28 -13.24 8.55
C GLY A 61 17.16 -13.13 9.56
N LEU A 62 15.96 -12.81 9.06
CA LEU A 62 14.74 -12.74 9.86
C LEU A 62 13.95 -14.04 9.72
N ALA A 63 13.30 -14.48 10.81
CA ALA A 63 12.44 -15.65 10.82
C ALA A 63 11.08 -15.32 10.20
N GLY A 64 10.56 -16.22 9.35
CA GLY A 64 9.26 -16.03 8.70
C GLY A 64 8.99 -17.05 7.61
N HIS A 65 7.77 -17.08 7.06
CA HIS A 65 7.34 -18.03 6.02
C HIS A 65 7.81 -17.65 4.60
N SER A 66 8.07 -16.35 4.38
CA SER A 66 8.62 -15.78 3.13
C SER A 66 10.11 -15.44 3.32
N ASP A 67 10.59 -14.43 2.65
CA ASP A 67 11.92 -13.84 2.91
C ASP A 67 11.97 -12.96 4.18
N ALA A 68 10.80 -12.73 4.83
CA ALA A 68 10.63 -11.93 6.05
C ALA A 68 11.09 -10.45 5.89
N ASP A 69 10.97 -9.87 4.70
CA ASP A 69 11.26 -8.45 4.45
C ASP A 69 10.17 -7.56 5.10
N VAL A 70 10.42 -7.14 6.34
CA VAL A 70 9.46 -6.32 7.10
C VAL A 70 9.09 -5.01 6.41
N ALA A 71 10.01 -4.43 5.61
CA ALA A 71 9.75 -3.17 4.92
C ALA A 71 8.76 -3.37 3.76
N ALA A 72 8.94 -4.42 2.97
CA ALA A 72 8.03 -4.77 1.89
C ALA A 72 6.66 -5.23 2.41
N HIS A 73 6.62 -6.01 3.49
CA HIS A 73 5.38 -6.47 4.11
C HIS A 73 4.57 -5.31 4.70
N ALA A 74 5.21 -4.43 5.47
CA ALA A 74 4.54 -3.24 6.01
C ALA A 74 4.01 -2.34 4.88
N ALA A 75 4.76 -2.18 3.78
CA ALA A 75 4.32 -1.41 2.62
C ALA A 75 3.08 -2.03 1.96
N ALA A 76 3.05 -3.36 1.80
CA ALA A 76 1.89 -4.08 1.25
C ALA A 76 0.64 -3.92 2.14
N ASP A 77 0.81 -4.06 3.46
CA ASP A 77 -0.27 -3.86 4.43
C ASP A 77 -0.80 -2.42 4.43
N ALA A 78 0.08 -1.43 4.31
CA ALA A 78 -0.34 -0.04 4.18
C ALA A 78 -1.21 0.19 2.94
N LEU A 79 -0.88 -0.43 1.81
CA LEU A 79 -1.66 -0.37 0.57
C LEU A 79 -3.05 -1.02 0.73
N PHE A 80 -3.11 -2.21 1.32
CA PHE A 80 -4.38 -2.90 1.59
C PHE A 80 -5.24 -2.12 2.58
N SER A 81 -4.65 -1.61 3.65
CA SER A 81 -5.32 -0.78 4.66
C SER A 81 -5.94 0.48 4.03
N ALA A 82 -5.21 1.19 3.15
CA ALA A 82 -5.70 2.39 2.47
C ALA A 82 -6.94 2.13 1.61
N THR A 83 -7.03 0.94 1.03
CA THR A 83 -8.06 0.58 0.05
C THR A 83 -9.21 -0.24 0.64
N GLY A 84 -9.05 -0.77 1.86
CA GLY A 84 -10.02 -1.66 2.50
C GLY A 84 -10.01 -3.07 1.94
N LEU A 85 -8.88 -3.51 1.35
CA LEU A 85 -8.71 -4.85 0.77
C LEU A 85 -8.17 -5.89 1.77
N GLY A 86 -8.26 -5.61 3.07
CA GLY A 86 -7.77 -6.50 4.12
C GLY A 86 -6.31 -6.25 4.47
N ASP A 87 -5.55 -7.31 4.68
CA ASP A 87 -4.15 -7.31 5.07
C ASP A 87 -3.37 -8.40 4.29
N LEU A 88 -2.06 -8.46 4.50
CA LEU A 88 -1.18 -9.43 3.85
C LEU A 88 -1.60 -10.87 4.16
N GLY A 89 -1.95 -11.15 5.42
CA GLY A 89 -2.38 -12.49 5.85
C GLY A 89 -3.66 -12.95 5.19
N SER A 90 -4.67 -12.09 5.08
CA SER A 90 -5.95 -12.42 4.42
C SER A 90 -5.83 -12.54 2.89
N ASN A 91 -4.86 -11.83 2.29
CA ASN A 91 -4.68 -11.81 0.84
C ASN A 91 -3.76 -12.92 0.33
N PHE A 92 -2.73 -13.29 1.08
CA PHE A 92 -1.73 -14.25 0.63
C PHE A 92 -1.75 -15.54 1.44
N GLY A 93 -2.19 -15.48 2.70
CA GLY A 93 -2.31 -16.63 3.59
C GLY A 93 -0.99 -17.37 3.83
N THR A 94 -0.90 -18.08 4.92
CA THR A 94 0.25 -18.98 5.17
C THR A 94 0.08 -20.34 4.50
N SER A 95 -1.12 -20.63 3.98
CA SER A 95 -1.51 -21.90 3.37
C SER A 95 -1.69 -21.84 1.85
N ALA A 96 -1.47 -20.67 1.23
CA ALA A 96 -1.59 -20.51 -0.23
C ALA A 96 -0.27 -20.95 -0.91
N PRO A 97 -0.24 -22.09 -1.62
CA PRO A 97 1.00 -22.66 -2.17
C PRO A 97 1.70 -21.75 -3.15
N GLU A 98 0.95 -20.93 -3.87
CA GLU A 98 1.46 -19.98 -4.87
C GLU A 98 2.33 -18.87 -4.26
N TRP A 99 2.20 -18.60 -2.97
CA TRP A 99 2.97 -17.58 -2.25
C TRP A 99 4.01 -18.18 -1.30
N ALA A 100 4.14 -19.51 -1.26
CA ALA A 100 5.14 -20.18 -0.45
C ALA A 100 6.55 -19.78 -0.92
N GLY A 101 7.32 -19.14 -0.04
CA GLY A 101 8.67 -18.65 -0.36
C GLY A 101 8.71 -17.43 -1.27
N ALA A 102 7.58 -16.74 -1.53
CA ALA A 102 7.57 -15.51 -2.30
C ALA A 102 8.43 -14.44 -1.62
N SER A 103 9.13 -13.63 -2.43
CA SER A 103 9.86 -12.50 -1.89
C SER A 103 8.89 -11.38 -1.45
N GLY A 104 9.28 -10.59 -0.44
CA GLY A 104 8.52 -9.43 -0.01
C GLY A 104 8.27 -8.44 -1.15
N ALA A 105 9.24 -8.26 -2.04
CA ALA A 105 9.08 -7.45 -3.24
C ALA A 105 7.98 -8.00 -4.17
N SER A 106 7.86 -9.33 -4.33
CA SER A 106 6.79 -9.94 -5.13
C SER A 106 5.42 -9.78 -4.48
N LEU A 107 5.34 -9.88 -3.15
CA LEU A 107 4.11 -9.64 -2.40
C LEU A 107 3.67 -8.18 -2.51
N LEU A 108 4.60 -7.23 -2.40
CA LEU A 108 4.33 -5.80 -2.59
C LEU A 108 3.86 -5.50 -4.02
N ALA A 109 4.48 -6.11 -5.03
CA ALA A 109 4.07 -5.94 -6.43
C ALA A 109 2.65 -6.44 -6.68
N GLU A 110 2.29 -7.59 -6.12
CA GLU A 110 0.93 -8.13 -6.22
C GLU A 110 -0.07 -7.28 -5.43
N ALA A 111 0.27 -6.79 -4.23
CA ALA A 111 -0.56 -5.87 -3.48
C ALA A 111 -0.85 -4.60 -4.30
N ALA A 112 0.17 -4.00 -4.88
CA ALA A 112 0.03 -2.83 -5.75
C ALA A 112 -0.86 -3.10 -6.98
N ARG A 113 -0.73 -4.28 -7.58
CA ARG A 113 -1.60 -4.72 -8.69
C ARG A 113 -3.06 -4.84 -8.27
N ARG A 114 -3.34 -5.45 -7.11
CA ARG A 114 -4.71 -5.58 -6.55
C ARG A 114 -5.32 -4.23 -6.23
N VAL A 115 -4.56 -3.32 -5.65
CA VAL A 115 -4.97 -1.95 -5.37
C VAL A 115 -5.40 -1.23 -6.65
N ARG A 116 -4.60 -1.32 -7.72
CA ARG A 116 -4.95 -0.73 -9.02
C ARG A 116 -6.17 -1.40 -9.64
N ALA A 117 -6.27 -2.72 -9.57
CA ALA A 117 -7.44 -3.46 -10.07
C ALA A 117 -8.73 -3.09 -9.32
N ALA A 118 -8.64 -2.65 -8.07
CA ALA A 118 -9.77 -2.12 -7.28
C ALA A 118 -10.11 -0.65 -7.58
N GLY A 119 -9.47 -0.03 -8.57
CA GLY A 119 -9.75 1.33 -9.04
C GLY A 119 -9.07 2.41 -8.20
N PHE A 120 -7.86 2.15 -7.72
CA PHE A 120 -7.05 3.14 -7.02
C PHE A 120 -5.71 3.35 -7.73
N GLU A 121 -5.20 4.57 -7.67
CA GLU A 121 -3.81 4.90 -7.96
C GLU A 121 -3.03 5.10 -6.68
N ILE A 122 -1.76 4.68 -6.71
CA ILE A 122 -0.84 4.80 -5.57
C ILE A 122 -0.08 6.11 -5.73
N GLY A 123 -0.26 7.03 -4.79
CA GLY A 123 0.46 8.31 -4.75
C GLY A 123 1.90 8.11 -4.27
N ASN A 124 2.06 7.56 -3.08
CA ASN A 124 3.37 7.21 -2.52
C ASN A 124 3.22 6.22 -1.36
N VAL A 125 4.34 5.60 -1.00
CA VAL A 125 4.49 4.83 0.24
C VAL A 125 5.70 5.36 1.01
N ALA A 126 5.57 5.56 2.31
CA ALA A 126 6.67 5.90 3.20
C ALA A 126 6.87 4.79 4.22
N VAL A 127 8.10 4.30 4.35
CA VAL A 127 8.45 3.19 5.24
C VAL A 127 9.48 3.65 6.26
N GLN A 128 9.25 3.37 7.53
CA GLN A 128 10.17 3.54 8.63
C GLN A 128 10.58 2.16 9.15
N VAL A 129 11.85 1.81 8.99
CA VAL A 129 12.44 0.61 9.59
C VAL A 129 12.94 0.95 11.00
N ILE A 130 12.71 0.05 11.94
CA ILE A 130 13.10 0.20 13.35
C ILE A 130 13.95 -1.00 13.73
N GLY A 131 15.23 -0.79 13.97
CA GLY A 131 16.16 -1.87 14.32
C GLY A 131 17.60 -1.41 14.37
N ASN A 132 18.46 -2.23 14.99
CA ASN A 132 19.88 -1.92 15.15
C ASN A 132 20.68 -2.31 13.90
N ARG A 133 20.22 -3.29 13.13
CA ARG A 133 20.87 -3.87 11.94
C ARG A 133 19.82 -4.30 10.90
N PRO A 134 20.19 -4.29 9.60
CA PRO A 134 21.42 -3.76 9.02
C PRO A 134 21.44 -2.22 9.03
N ARG A 135 22.58 -1.61 8.75
CA ARG A 135 22.67 -0.14 8.58
C ARG A 135 22.13 0.25 7.20
N LEU A 136 20.90 0.70 7.13
CA LEU A 136 20.19 1.07 5.90
C LEU A 136 20.83 2.25 5.14
N GLY A 137 21.43 3.21 5.85
CA GLY A 137 21.92 4.46 5.25
C GLY A 137 22.71 4.31 3.96
N PRO A 138 23.75 3.45 3.89
CA PRO A 138 24.57 3.29 2.70
C PRO A 138 23.84 2.76 1.47
N ARG A 139 22.76 1.98 1.65
CA ARG A 139 22.00 1.35 0.58
C ARG A 139 20.55 1.85 0.49
N ARG A 140 20.23 2.96 1.15
CA ARG A 140 18.86 3.51 1.18
C ARG A 140 18.29 3.74 -0.21
N ALA A 141 19.03 4.44 -1.07
CA ALA A 141 18.55 4.75 -2.42
C ALA A 141 18.32 3.49 -3.26
N GLU A 142 19.13 2.44 -3.07
CA GLU A 142 18.95 1.15 -3.73
C GLU A 142 17.66 0.45 -3.26
N ALA A 143 17.41 0.48 -1.94
CA ALA A 143 16.18 -0.10 -1.35
C ALA A 143 14.93 0.68 -1.77
N GLU A 144 14.98 2.02 -1.78
CA GLU A 144 13.88 2.86 -2.28
C GLU A 144 13.56 2.56 -3.75
N ALA A 145 14.60 2.36 -4.57
CA ALA A 145 14.42 1.98 -5.97
C ALA A 145 13.82 0.58 -6.12
N ALA A 146 14.27 -0.41 -5.33
CA ALA A 146 13.73 -1.78 -5.36
C ALA A 146 12.26 -1.83 -4.94
N LEU A 147 11.91 -1.22 -3.80
CA LEU A 147 10.53 -1.14 -3.34
C LEU A 147 9.66 -0.30 -4.27
N GLY A 148 10.20 0.80 -4.81
CA GLY A 148 9.51 1.66 -5.79
C GLY A 148 9.18 0.91 -7.08
N ALA A 149 10.10 0.10 -7.59
CA ALA A 149 9.87 -0.75 -8.75
C ALA A 149 8.78 -1.80 -8.47
N ALA A 150 8.78 -2.42 -7.29
CA ALA A 150 7.75 -3.37 -6.87
C ALA A 150 6.37 -2.71 -6.74
N ALA A 151 6.30 -1.57 -6.06
CA ALA A 151 5.04 -0.84 -5.88
C ALA A 151 4.55 -0.15 -7.15
N GLY A 152 5.43 0.09 -8.14
CA GLY A 152 5.14 0.94 -9.31
C GLY A 152 4.78 2.37 -8.91
N ALA A 153 5.36 2.88 -7.82
CA ALA A 153 5.11 4.21 -7.24
C ALA A 153 6.32 4.65 -6.42
N GLN A 154 6.36 5.94 -6.06
CA GLN A 154 7.42 6.43 -5.20
C GLN A 154 7.37 5.76 -3.81
N VAL A 155 8.49 5.20 -3.39
CA VAL A 155 8.70 4.69 -2.03
C VAL A 155 9.86 5.44 -1.39
N THR A 156 9.65 5.93 -0.18
CA THR A 156 10.71 6.51 0.65
C THR A 156 10.98 5.57 1.83
N LEU A 157 12.26 5.43 2.19
CA LEU A 157 12.70 4.53 3.25
C LEU A 157 13.57 5.28 4.25
N THR A 158 13.19 5.22 5.51
CA THR A 158 13.97 5.76 6.63
C THR A 158 14.23 4.66 7.66
N ALA A 159 15.21 4.89 8.53
CA ALA A 159 15.53 3.94 9.61
C ALA A 159 15.84 4.67 10.91
N THR A 160 15.51 4.03 12.01
CA THR A 160 15.84 4.49 13.37
C THR A 160 16.16 3.31 14.28
N THR A 161 16.77 3.60 15.43
CA THR A 161 16.91 2.67 16.55
C THR A 161 15.95 3.06 17.67
N THR A 162 15.81 2.20 18.66
CA THR A 162 15.06 2.50 19.90
C THR A 162 15.98 2.67 21.10
N ASP A 163 17.25 2.94 20.87
CA ASP A 163 18.26 3.23 21.90
C ASP A 163 18.31 2.17 23.02
N GLY A 164 18.28 0.89 22.61
CA GLY A 164 18.32 -0.25 23.54
C GLY A 164 16.96 -0.65 24.11
N LEU A 165 15.89 0.10 23.83
CA LEU A 165 14.57 -0.20 24.38
C LEU A 165 13.78 -1.18 23.49
N GLY A 166 12.96 -2.02 24.13
CA GLY A 166 12.07 -2.96 23.46
C GLY A 166 12.80 -4.05 22.67
N LEU A 167 12.05 -4.83 21.88
CA LEU A 167 12.55 -5.95 21.11
C LEU A 167 13.60 -5.52 20.06
N THR A 168 13.37 -4.41 19.38
CA THR A 168 14.27 -3.91 18.34
C THR A 168 15.55 -3.35 18.93
N GLY A 169 15.47 -2.65 20.08
CA GLY A 169 16.63 -2.12 20.78
C GLY A 169 17.51 -3.19 21.40
N ARG A 170 16.91 -4.27 21.91
CA ARG A 170 17.63 -5.45 22.40
C ARG A 170 18.19 -6.35 21.29
N GLY A 171 17.90 -6.04 20.02
CA GLY A 171 18.39 -6.83 18.90
C GLY A 171 17.72 -8.18 18.76
N GLU A 172 16.46 -8.32 19.17
CA GLU A 172 15.66 -9.54 19.04
C GLU A 172 15.05 -9.67 17.66
N GLY A 173 14.88 -8.55 16.94
CA GLY A 173 14.30 -8.51 15.61
C GLY A 173 14.31 -7.12 15.00
N VAL A 174 13.60 -6.99 13.89
CA VAL A 174 13.39 -5.75 13.15
C VAL A 174 11.90 -5.52 12.96
N ALA A 175 11.49 -4.27 13.07
CA ALA A 175 10.12 -3.83 12.78
C ALA A 175 10.11 -2.82 11.63
N ALA A 176 8.99 -2.70 10.95
CA ALA A 176 8.71 -1.63 10.01
C ALA A 176 7.31 -1.09 10.21
N VAL A 177 7.18 0.22 10.02
CA VAL A 177 5.89 0.92 9.93
C VAL A 177 5.85 1.59 8.57
N ALA A 178 4.76 1.40 7.84
CA ALA A 178 4.56 2.06 6.55
C ALA A 178 3.26 2.85 6.54
N THR A 179 3.24 3.91 5.75
CA THR A 179 2.02 4.61 5.36
C THR A 179 1.92 4.65 3.85
N ALA A 180 0.71 4.50 3.33
CA ALA A 180 0.42 4.64 1.91
C ALA A 180 -0.62 5.72 1.69
N LEU A 181 -0.48 6.46 0.59
CA LEU A 181 -1.49 7.37 0.07
C LEU A 181 -1.99 6.82 -1.26
N VAL A 182 -3.31 6.67 -1.37
CA VAL A 182 -3.97 6.25 -2.62
C VAL A 182 -5.10 7.20 -2.99
N VAL A 183 -5.41 7.27 -4.27
CA VAL A 183 -6.53 8.07 -4.79
C VAL A 183 -7.42 7.15 -5.62
N ARG A 184 -8.74 7.23 -5.43
CA ARG A 184 -9.67 6.51 -6.30
C ARG A 184 -9.68 7.16 -7.68
N VAL A 185 -9.46 6.36 -8.72
CA VAL A 185 -9.62 6.80 -10.10
C VAL A 185 -11.05 6.58 -10.57
N ALA A 186 -11.56 7.57 -11.30
CA ALA A 186 -12.85 7.39 -11.95
C ALA A 186 -12.74 6.26 -12.98
N PRO A 187 -13.78 5.41 -13.15
CA PRO A 187 -13.79 4.46 -14.24
C PRO A 187 -13.63 5.21 -15.56
N PRO A 188 -12.95 4.61 -16.56
CA PRO A 188 -12.89 5.21 -17.90
C PRO A 188 -14.31 5.41 -18.43
N ALA A 189 -14.52 6.56 -19.03
CA ALA A 189 -15.80 6.95 -19.63
C ALA A 189 -16.17 6.03 -20.81
#